data_ff373bcd71bf77c680c6eea2b41b7b86
#
_entry.id   ff373bcd71bf77c680c6eea2b41b7b86
#
_cell.length_a   1.000
_cell.length_b   1.000
_cell.length_c   1.000
_cell.angle_alpha   90.00
_cell.angle_beta   90.00
_cell.angle_gamma   90.00
#
_symmetry.space_group_name_H-M   'P 1'
#
loop_
_entity.id
_entity.type
_entity.pdbx_description
1 polymer ?
#
loop_
_entity_poly.entity_id
_entity_poly.type
_entity_poly.pdbx_seq_one_letter_code
_entity_poly.pdbx_strand_id
1 'polypeptide(L)'
;MTHTEPAEPLALDPDRLLPEGEKSRSIARELYAEVAEAPIVSPHGHVDPNLLLNDEAFPDPVELLITRDHYVTRLLHASGVSYEQVYGGGDPREMWRVFCAHWDAFQGTASAYWLRHELGDLFGVNEEPSAGSADRIYDRIQSRLAQDDFRPRALFNRFSIDVLATTDDPLDDLAAHAAIAESGTLGGRVVPTFRPDAYMDPTARGFAERMGRLVGDRTDDFDAYLEALRARRAYFIEHGAVSVDHGVRSMRTLDLPRDEAAALYRRAVAGELSADQSAAFTAHMLTEMAGMSVDDGLVMTVHPGVFRNHDSATHARYGADTGHDIPIGVEYTVNLRPLLERHGSAEGFHLVLFTIDETTFSRELAPLAGYYPSVFIGAPWWFIDAPDAVQRFRAATTETAGLTRGSGFIDDTRAFLSIPARHDMSRRVDSAYLARLVVEGRLPMAAARRAIVNMTTEQPRKVFKL
;
A
#
# COMPACT_ATOMS: atom_id res chain seq x y z
N MET A 1 -20.41 17.94 39.18
CA MET A 1 -18.98 18.24 39.03
C MET A 1 -18.37 17.00 38.44
N THR A 2 -18.26 16.94 37.12
CA THR A 2 -17.54 15.88 36.42
C THR A 2 -16.07 16.09 36.71
N HIS A 3 -15.45 15.20 37.48
CA HIS A 3 -13.99 15.11 37.58
C HIS A 3 -13.50 14.76 36.18
N THR A 4 -13.07 15.74 35.41
CA THR A 4 -12.23 15.48 34.24
C THR A 4 -10.90 14.98 34.76
N GLU A 5 -10.65 13.69 34.66
CA GLU A 5 -9.31 13.17 34.88
C GLU A 5 -8.34 13.94 33.95
N PRO A 6 -7.14 14.29 34.44
CA PRO A 6 -6.15 14.91 33.60
C PRO A 6 -5.84 13.96 32.42
N ALA A 7 -5.76 14.50 31.19
CA ALA A 7 -5.42 13.71 30.03
C ALA A 7 -4.05 13.04 30.25
N GLU A 8 -3.94 11.78 29.88
CA GLU A 8 -2.66 11.07 29.90
C GLU A 8 -1.65 11.74 28.95
N PRO A 9 -0.36 11.80 29.31
CA PRO A 9 0.64 12.40 28.43
C PRO A 9 0.88 11.50 27.21
N LEU A 10 0.82 12.09 26.00
CA LEU A 10 1.28 11.46 24.78
C LEU A 10 2.79 11.65 24.69
N ALA A 11 3.55 10.58 24.92
CA ALA A 11 4.99 10.56 24.79
C ALA A 11 5.42 9.40 23.89
N LEU A 12 6.17 9.69 22.83
CA LEU A 12 6.73 8.67 21.97
C LEU A 12 7.99 8.08 22.62
N ASP A 13 7.87 6.85 23.14
CA ASP A 13 9.03 6.13 23.69
C ASP A 13 10.09 5.95 22.58
N PRO A 14 11.34 6.41 22.79
CA PRO A 14 12.41 6.22 21.81
C PRO A 14 12.71 4.75 21.51
N ASP A 15 12.41 3.85 22.45
CA ASP A 15 12.60 2.41 22.31
C ASP A 15 11.35 1.64 21.86
N ARG A 16 10.27 2.35 21.50
CA ARG A 16 9.05 1.69 21.04
C ARG A 16 9.35 0.64 19.97
N LEU A 17 8.72 -0.52 20.05
CA LEU A 17 8.91 -1.68 19.16
C LEU A 17 10.30 -2.34 19.21
N LEU A 18 11.24 -1.86 20.03
CA LEU A 18 12.52 -2.52 20.22
C LEU A 18 12.41 -3.65 21.25
N PRO A 19 13.32 -4.64 21.23
CA PRO A 19 13.25 -5.81 22.12
C PRO A 19 13.39 -5.44 23.60
N GLU A 20 12.77 -6.23 24.48
CA GLU A 20 12.83 -6.03 25.94
C GLU A 20 14.24 -6.30 26.54
N GLY A 21 14.99 -7.28 25.98
CA GLY A 21 16.31 -7.66 26.49
C GLY A 21 17.36 -6.58 26.24
N GLU A 22 18.13 -6.20 27.26
CA GLU A 22 19.13 -5.13 27.18
C GLU A 22 20.11 -5.31 26.03
N LYS A 23 20.69 -6.51 25.85
CA LYS A 23 21.64 -6.81 24.77
C LYS A 23 20.99 -6.69 23.38
N SER A 24 19.81 -7.24 23.21
CA SER A 24 19.07 -7.17 21.92
C SER A 24 18.59 -5.76 21.64
N ARG A 25 18.14 -5.01 22.66
CA ARG A 25 17.76 -3.60 22.53
C ARG A 25 18.92 -2.71 22.13
N SER A 26 20.10 -2.90 22.75
CA SER A 26 21.31 -2.15 22.37
C SER A 26 21.68 -2.37 20.91
N ILE A 27 21.64 -3.62 20.44
CA ILE A 27 21.92 -3.95 19.03
C ILE A 27 20.83 -3.36 18.13
N ALA A 28 19.55 -3.45 18.51
CA ALA A 28 18.45 -2.89 17.73
C ALA A 28 18.56 -1.37 17.58
N ARG A 29 18.92 -0.64 18.65
CA ARG A 29 19.19 0.80 18.60
C ARG A 29 20.34 1.14 17.62
N GLU A 30 21.42 0.35 17.65
CA GLU A 30 22.56 0.54 16.75
C GLU A 30 22.14 0.33 15.27
N LEU A 31 21.37 -0.73 14.98
CA LEU A 31 20.86 -0.99 13.64
C LEU A 31 19.85 0.06 13.18
N TYR A 32 18.94 0.48 14.07
CA TYR A 32 17.96 1.52 13.77
C TYR A 32 18.63 2.86 13.47
N ALA A 33 19.68 3.22 14.19
CA ALA A 33 20.44 4.47 13.96
C ALA A 33 21.04 4.55 12.56
N GLU A 34 21.37 3.41 11.92
CA GLU A 34 21.89 3.38 10.52
C GLU A 34 20.82 3.82 9.49
N VAL A 35 19.52 3.73 9.83
CA VAL A 35 18.43 3.93 8.88
C VAL A 35 17.35 4.90 9.36
N ALA A 36 17.45 5.43 10.57
CA ALA A 36 16.44 6.33 11.13
C ALA A 36 16.13 7.52 10.21
N GLU A 37 17.18 8.13 9.65
CA GLU A 37 17.10 9.28 8.75
C GLU A 37 17.21 8.90 7.25
N ALA A 38 17.13 7.61 6.92
CA ALA A 38 17.21 7.18 5.53
C ALA A 38 16.04 7.76 4.71
N PRO A 39 16.23 8.13 3.45
CA PRO A 39 15.15 8.61 2.61
C PRO A 39 14.03 7.56 2.48
N ILE A 40 12.82 8.04 2.27
CA ILE A 40 11.64 7.19 2.07
C ILE A 40 11.56 6.82 0.59
N VAL A 41 11.55 5.50 0.33
CA VAL A 41 11.26 4.93 -0.98
C VAL A 41 9.89 4.26 -0.88
N SER A 42 8.86 4.90 -1.42
CA SER A 42 7.47 4.41 -1.47
C SER A 42 7.11 4.03 -2.91
N PRO A 43 7.46 2.81 -3.36
CA PRO A 43 7.33 2.41 -4.76
C PRO A 43 5.92 1.91 -5.11
N HIS A 44 4.99 1.94 -4.18
CA HIS A 44 3.57 1.68 -4.35
C HIS A 44 2.77 2.39 -3.26
N GLY A 45 1.70 3.09 -3.64
CA GLY A 45 0.81 3.80 -2.74
C GLY A 45 -0.36 4.45 -3.49
N HIS A 46 -1.25 5.12 -2.74
CA HIS A 46 -2.51 5.66 -3.24
C HIS A 46 -2.70 7.15 -2.95
N VAL A 47 -1.62 7.88 -2.73
CA VAL A 47 -1.68 9.34 -2.57
C VAL A 47 -2.06 9.97 -3.90
N ASP A 48 -3.08 10.83 -3.90
CA ASP A 48 -3.51 11.55 -5.09
C ASP A 48 -2.40 12.55 -5.53
N PRO A 49 -1.87 12.47 -6.75
CA PRO A 49 -0.83 13.39 -7.21
C PRO A 49 -1.30 14.86 -7.22
N ASN A 50 -2.60 15.12 -7.34
CA ASN A 50 -3.16 16.46 -7.26
C ASN A 50 -2.95 17.12 -5.88
N LEU A 51 -2.79 16.34 -4.82
CA LEU A 51 -2.41 16.86 -3.51
C LEU A 51 -1.09 17.66 -3.59
N LEU A 52 -0.10 17.09 -4.28
CA LEU A 52 1.21 17.72 -4.46
C LEU A 52 1.21 18.76 -5.58
N LEU A 53 0.40 18.57 -6.62
CA LEU A 53 0.28 19.52 -7.72
C LEU A 53 -0.33 20.84 -7.22
N ASN A 54 -1.45 20.78 -6.52
CA ASN A 54 -2.18 21.97 -6.07
C ASN A 54 -1.50 22.65 -4.88
N ASP A 55 -0.84 21.88 -4.03
CA ASP A 55 -0.15 22.36 -2.82
C ASP A 55 -1.04 23.23 -1.92
N GLU A 56 -2.32 22.88 -1.82
CA GLU A 56 -3.29 23.58 -0.98
C GLU A 56 -3.14 23.19 0.48
N ALA A 57 -3.48 24.08 1.39
CA ALA A 57 -3.50 23.76 2.82
C ALA A 57 -4.58 22.70 3.10
N PHE A 58 -4.28 21.77 4.00
CA PHE A 58 -5.27 20.78 4.43
C PHE A 58 -6.43 21.47 5.15
N PRO A 59 -7.68 21.05 4.87
CA PRO A 59 -8.85 21.79 5.35
C PRO A 59 -9.05 21.65 6.87
N ASP A 60 -8.96 20.45 7.41
CA ASP A 60 -9.20 20.16 8.82
C ASP A 60 -8.64 18.80 9.25
N PRO A 61 -8.53 18.55 10.57
CA PRO A 61 -8.01 17.28 11.11
C PRO A 61 -8.85 16.06 10.75
N VAL A 62 -10.15 16.19 10.55
CA VAL A 62 -11.07 15.07 10.31
C VAL A 62 -10.89 14.53 8.89
N GLU A 63 -10.88 15.42 7.89
CA GLU A 63 -10.60 15.00 6.53
C GLU A 63 -9.23 14.36 6.43
N LEU A 64 -8.23 14.93 7.11
CA LEU A 64 -6.85 14.51 7.03
C LEU A 64 -6.56 13.17 7.72
N LEU A 65 -7.08 12.95 8.92
CA LEU A 65 -6.70 11.83 9.80
C LEU A 65 -7.81 10.79 10.00
N ILE A 66 -9.05 11.05 9.56
CA ILE A 66 -10.19 10.18 9.83
C ILE A 66 -10.86 9.72 8.54
N THR A 67 -11.49 10.64 7.79
CA THR A 67 -12.39 10.27 6.69
C THR A 67 -11.68 9.64 5.51
N ARG A 68 -10.42 9.95 5.27
CA ARG A 68 -9.61 9.35 4.21
C ARG A 68 -8.88 8.06 4.63
N ASP A 69 -8.93 7.71 5.92
CA ASP A 69 -8.29 6.50 6.44
C ASP A 69 -9.32 5.44 6.81
N HIS A 70 -9.48 4.43 5.96
CA HIS A 70 -10.42 3.34 6.19
C HIS A 70 -10.05 2.44 7.40
N TYR A 71 -8.82 2.47 7.89
CA TYR A 71 -8.47 1.83 9.17
C TYR A 71 -9.13 2.53 10.34
N VAL A 72 -9.20 3.86 10.29
CA VAL A 72 -9.82 4.68 11.33
C VAL A 72 -11.35 4.54 11.28
N THR A 73 -11.94 4.74 10.11
CA THR A 73 -13.39 4.70 9.94
C THR A 73 -13.99 3.33 10.26
N ARG A 74 -13.29 2.24 9.93
CA ARG A 74 -13.68 0.88 10.28
C ARG A 74 -13.77 0.65 11.78
N LEU A 75 -12.78 1.10 12.55
CA LEU A 75 -12.77 0.93 14.01
C LEU A 75 -13.82 1.81 14.70
N LEU A 76 -14.02 3.03 14.21
CA LEU A 76 -15.12 3.89 14.69
C LEU A 76 -16.47 3.21 14.46
N HIS A 77 -16.71 2.67 13.27
CA HIS A 77 -17.94 1.96 12.96
C HIS A 77 -18.14 0.72 13.86
N ALA A 78 -17.10 -0.08 14.03
CA ALA A 78 -17.13 -1.24 14.93
C ALA A 78 -17.40 -0.86 16.39
N SER A 79 -17.10 0.39 16.78
CA SER A 79 -17.36 0.94 18.11
C SER A 79 -18.74 1.60 18.24
N GLY A 80 -19.59 1.50 17.20
CA GLY A 80 -20.97 2.01 17.22
C GLY A 80 -21.16 3.41 16.61
N VAL A 81 -20.10 4.03 16.07
CA VAL A 81 -20.24 5.30 15.31
C VAL A 81 -20.82 5.01 13.94
N SER A 82 -21.91 5.70 13.59
CA SER A 82 -22.56 5.49 12.30
C SER A 82 -21.75 6.12 11.15
N TYR A 83 -21.81 5.53 9.97
CA TYR A 83 -21.21 6.13 8.76
C TYR A 83 -21.85 7.49 8.40
N GLU A 84 -23.08 7.74 8.81
CA GLU A 84 -23.70 9.06 8.67
C GLU A 84 -22.96 10.14 9.48
N GLN A 85 -22.47 9.78 10.67
CA GLN A 85 -21.65 10.70 11.47
C GLN A 85 -20.28 10.95 10.84
N VAL A 86 -19.70 9.90 10.22
CA VAL A 86 -18.34 9.99 9.60
C VAL A 86 -18.37 10.71 8.26
N TYR A 87 -19.34 10.39 7.38
CA TYR A 87 -19.40 10.81 5.98
C TYR A 87 -20.56 11.74 5.63
N GLY A 88 -21.43 12.04 6.57
CA GLY A 88 -22.63 12.85 6.34
C GLY A 88 -22.39 14.36 6.20
N GLY A 89 -21.15 14.84 6.24
CA GLY A 89 -20.81 16.26 6.05
C GLY A 89 -21.17 17.17 7.23
N GLY A 90 -21.20 16.62 8.45
CA GLY A 90 -21.40 17.38 9.68
C GLY A 90 -20.21 18.30 10.05
N ASP A 91 -20.32 18.96 11.22
CA ASP A 91 -19.22 19.79 11.74
C ASP A 91 -17.96 18.92 12.01
N PRO A 92 -16.82 19.20 11.35
CA PRO A 92 -15.57 18.46 11.56
C PRO A 92 -15.14 18.42 13.03
N ARG A 93 -15.36 19.50 13.80
CA ARG A 93 -15.00 19.52 15.22
C ARG A 93 -15.85 18.54 16.04
N GLU A 94 -17.12 18.41 15.75
CA GLU A 94 -17.97 17.41 16.41
C GLU A 94 -17.54 15.98 16.06
N MET A 95 -17.19 15.71 14.79
CA MET A 95 -16.65 14.40 14.41
C MET A 95 -15.31 14.11 15.10
N TRP A 96 -14.45 15.12 15.25
CA TRP A 96 -13.21 14.99 16.01
C TRP A 96 -13.45 14.65 17.49
N ARG A 97 -14.44 15.29 18.14
CA ARG A 97 -14.85 14.94 19.50
C ARG A 97 -15.32 13.51 19.60
N VAL A 98 -16.11 13.04 18.61
CA VAL A 98 -16.54 11.62 18.53
C VAL A 98 -15.35 10.69 18.41
N PHE A 99 -14.40 10.98 17.54
CA PHE A 99 -13.16 10.20 17.40
C PHE A 99 -12.37 10.15 18.73
N CYS A 100 -12.12 11.29 19.35
CA CYS A 100 -11.39 11.34 20.63
C CYS A 100 -12.13 10.60 21.75
N ALA A 101 -13.46 10.66 21.79
CA ALA A 101 -14.25 9.91 22.78
C ALA A 101 -14.20 8.38 22.57
N HIS A 102 -13.84 7.91 21.37
CA HIS A 102 -13.70 6.50 21.03
C HIS A 102 -12.23 6.07 20.90
N TRP A 103 -11.29 6.88 21.38
CA TRP A 103 -9.85 6.62 21.26
C TRP A 103 -9.43 5.25 21.84
N ASP A 104 -10.10 4.77 22.88
CA ASP A 104 -9.82 3.45 23.47
C ASP A 104 -10.01 2.30 22.49
N ALA A 105 -10.86 2.44 21.47
CA ALA A 105 -11.04 1.43 20.43
C ALA A 105 -9.80 1.23 19.55
N PHE A 106 -8.88 2.18 19.55
CA PHE A 106 -7.65 2.13 18.76
C PHE A 106 -6.47 1.55 19.55
N GLN A 107 -6.55 1.49 20.88
CA GLN A 107 -5.44 1.05 21.74
C GLN A 107 -4.92 -0.33 21.30
N GLY A 108 -3.58 -0.44 21.18
CA GLY A 108 -2.92 -1.68 20.75
C GLY A 108 -3.00 -1.97 19.23
N THR A 109 -3.66 -1.15 18.44
CA THR A 109 -3.69 -1.30 16.97
C THR A 109 -2.55 -0.57 16.28
N ALA A 110 -2.24 -0.95 15.05
CA ALA A 110 -1.30 -0.23 14.20
C ALA A 110 -1.76 1.23 13.98
N SER A 111 -3.08 1.46 13.82
CA SER A 111 -3.64 2.81 13.66
C SER A 111 -3.33 3.73 14.84
N ALA A 112 -3.44 3.23 16.08
CA ALA A 112 -3.05 4.02 17.25
C ALA A 112 -1.56 4.35 17.26
N TYR A 113 -0.72 3.42 16.80
CA TYR A 113 0.72 3.66 16.70
C TYR A 113 1.04 4.78 15.71
N TRP A 114 0.45 4.74 14.50
CA TRP A 114 0.67 5.75 13.47
C TRP A 114 0.10 7.10 13.89
N LEU A 115 -1.13 7.13 14.40
CA LEU A 115 -1.77 8.37 14.86
C LEU A 115 -1.01 9.03 16.01
N ARG A 116 -0.49 8.25 16.99
CA ARG A 116 0.36 8.81 18.04
C ARG A 116 1.64 9.44 17.49
N HIS A 117 2.25 8.79 16.49
CA HIS A 117 3.42 9.35 15.82
C HIS A 117 3.07 10.66 15.11
N GLU A 118 1.98 10.68 14.36
CA GLU A 118 1.51 11.89 13.66
C GLU A 118 1.18 13.01 14.67
N LEU A 119 0.40 12.71 15.69
CA LEU A 119 0.02 13.68 16.72
C LEU A 119 1.24 14.23 17.47
N GLY A 120 2.14 13.35 17.91
CA GLY A 120 3.31 13.74 18.70
C GLY A 120 4.40 14.42 17.87
N ASP A 121 4.83 13.78 16.80
CA ASP A 121 6.01 14.19 16.02
C ASP A 121 5.69 15.31 15.01
N LEU A 122 4.56 15.22 14.30
CA LEU A 122 4.21 16.23 13.31
C LEU A 122 3.51 17.44 13.91
N PHE A 123 2.53 17.22 14.79
CA PHE A 123 1.71 18.30 15.34
C PHE A 123 2.18 18.81 16.71
N GLY A 124 3.09 18.09 17.36
CA GLY A 124 3.59 18.44 18.69
C GLY A 124 2.51 18.37 19.77
N VAL A 125 1.57 17.41 19.64
CA VAL A 125 0.57 17.10 20.65
C VAL A 125 1.24 16.29 21.76
N ASN A 126 1.00 16.66 23.02
CA ASN A 126 1.62 16.04 24.19
C ASN A 126 0.62 15.41 25.16
N GLU A 127 -0.62 15.25 24.74
CA GLU A 127 -1.69 14.61 25.50
C GLU A 127 -2.45 13.61 24.63
N GLU A 128 -2.88 12.47 25.25
CA GLU A 128 -3.65 11.46 24.53
C GLU A 128 -5.04 11.98 24.13
N PRO A 129 -5.57 11.57 22.95
CA PRO A 129 -6.94 11.87 22.58
C PRO A 129 -7.93 11.34 23.62
N SER A 130 -8.87 12.18 24.01
CA SER A 130 -9.97 11.86 24.93
C SER A 130 -11.08 12.89 24.77
N ALA A 131 -12.26 12.63 25.32
CA ALA A 131 -13.32 13.63 25.33
C ALA A 131 -12.89 14.95 26.00
N GLY A 132 -11.96 14.90 26.97
CA GLY A 132 -11.47 16.07 27.69
C GLY A 132 -10.35 16.85 26.98
N SER A 133 -9.63 16.22 26.05
CA SER A 133 -8.52 16.83 25.30
C SER A 133 -8.91 17.21 23.86
N ALA A 134 -10.04 16.74 23.37
CA ALA A 134 -10.44 16.82 21.95
C ALA A 134 -10.30 18.23 21.35
N ASP A 135 -10.89 19.24 21.98
CA ASP A 135 -10.87 20.61 21.45
C ASP A 135 -9.46 21.21 21.43
N ARG A 136 -8.67 20.96 22.46
CA ARG A 136 -7.28 21.46 22.52
C ARG A 136 -6.41 20.83 21.42
N ILE A 137 -6.57 19.53 21.21
CA ILE A 137 -5.84 18.82 20.14
C ILE A 137 -6.29 19.32 18.77
N TYR A 138 -7.61 19.47 18.55
CA TYR A 138 -8.15 20.02 17.32
C TYR A 138 -7.55 21.39 16.99
N ASP A 139 -7.59 22.32 17.96
CA ASP A 139 -7.05 23.66 17.80
C ASP A 139 -5.53 23.65 17.54
N ARG A 140 -4.80 22.76 18.20
CA ARG A 140 -3.37 22.59 17.95
C ARG A 140 -3.10 22.13 16.52
N ILE A 141 -3.80 21.09 16.03
CA ILE A 141 -3.63 20.58 14.66
C ILE A 141 -4.03 21.68 13.66
N GLN A 142 -5.19 22.31 13.82
CA GLN A 142 -5.68 23.35 12.94
C GLN A 142 -4.70 24.51 12.82
N SER A 143 -4.10 24.93 13.94
CA SER A 143 -3.06 25.96 13.96
C SER A 143 -1.81 25.56 13.20
N ARG A 144 -1.44 24.27 13.21
CA ARG A 144 -0.29 23.78 12.43
C ARG A 144 -0.61 23.69 10.94
N LEU A 145 -1.81 23.21 10.58
CA LEU A 145 -2.25 23.11 9.19
C LEU A 145 -2.32 24.47 8.48
N ALA A 146 -2.47 25.56 9.22
CA ALA A 146 -2.47 26.91 8.69
C ALA A 146 -1.05 27.45 8.35
N GLN A 147 0.02 26.72 8.67
CA GLN A 147 1.40 27.15 8.46
C GLN A 147 1.93 26.66 7.10
N ASP A 148 2.78 27.45 6.45
CA ASP A 148 3.33 27.11 5.14
C ASP A 148 4.21 25.85 5.15
N ASP A 149 4.87 25.53 6.28
CA ASP A 149 5.66 24.32 6.45
C ASP A 149 4.81 23.04 6.60
N PHE A 150 3.47 23.17 6.63
CA PHE A 150 2.50 22.08 6.60
C PHE A 150 1.76 21.95 5.25
N ARG A 151 2.18 22.67 4.22
CA ARG A 151 1.69 22.42 2.87
C ARG A 151 2.23 21.07 2.33
N PRO A 152 1.50 20.39 1.44
CA PRO A 152 1.87 19.07 0.94
C PRO A 152 3.30 18.98 0.40
N ARG A 153 3.78 19.95 -0.37
CA ARG A 153 5.17 19.94 -0.90
C ARG A 153 6.21 20.15 0.19
N ALA A 154 5.93 21.03 1.15
CA ALA A 154 6.82 21.24 2.29
C ALA A 154 6.96 19.95 3.13
N LEU A 155 5.83 19.27 3.37
CA LEU A 155 5.82 17.98 4.08
C LEU A 155 6.51 16.87 3.28
N PHE A 156 6.31 16.79 1.96
CA PHE A 156 7.02 15.83 1.10
C PHE A 156 8.55 15.95 1.27
N ASN A 157 9.05 17.18 1.22
CA ASN A 157 10.48 17.45 1.39
C ASN A 157 10.94 17.19 2.84
N ARG A 158 10.15 17.58 3.85
CA ARG A 158 10.43 17.32 5.27
C ARG A 158 10.50 15.83 5.57
N PHE A 159 9.65 15.00 4.95
CA PHE A 159 9.64 13.55 5.12
C PHE A 159 10.80 12.86 4.39
N SER A 160 11.61 13.61 3.65
CA SER A 160 12.71 13.07 2.85
C SER A 160 12.24 11.96 1.89
N ILE A 161 11.07 12.15 1.27
CA ILE A 161 10.55 11.21 0.28
C ILE A 161 11.38 11.33 -1.00
N ASP A 162 12.06 10.24 -1.38
CA ASP A 162 12.85 10.17 -2.60
C ASP A 162 12.03 9.69 -3.79
N VAL A 163 11.13 8.74 -3.54
CA VAL A 163 10.17 8.25 -4.54
C VAL A 163 8.82 8.04 -3.88
N LEU A 164 7.77 8.57 -4.50
CA LEU A 164 6.38 8.32 -4.17
C LEU A 164 5.66 7.82 -5.43
N ALA A 165 5.23 6.57 -5.43
CA ALA A 165 4.39 6.04 -6.49
C ALA A 165 2.91 6.30 -6.18
N THR A 166 2.15 6.61 -7.21
CA THR A 166 0.68 6.73 -7.18
C THR A 166 0.03 5.47 -7.76
N THR A 167 -1.27 5.49 -7.96
CA THR A 167 -2.01 4.40 -8.62
C THR A 167 -3.02 5.01 -9.60
N ASP A 168 -2.83 4.75 -10.90
CA ASP A 168 -3.47 5.55 -11.94
C ASP A 168 -4.22 4.68 -12.96
N ASP A 169 -5.34 5.22 -13.49
CA ASP A 169 -6.14 4.55 -14.53
C ASP A 169 -5.35 4.48 -15.84
N PRO A 170 -5.38 3.36 -16.59
CA PRO A 170 -4.73 3.22 -17.89
C PRO A 170 -4.98 4.35 -18.88
N LEU A 171 -6.12 5.02 -18.83
CA LEU A 171 -6.47 6.16 -19.70
C LEU A 171 -6.17 7.54 -19.10
N ASP A 172 -5.55 7.59 -17.92
CA ASP A 172 -5.11 8.85 -17.32
C ASP A 172 -4.12 9.58 -18.24
N ASP A 173 -4.24 10.89 -18.37
CA ASP A 173 -3.33 11.72 -19.17
C ASP A 173 -2.02 12.06 -18.44
N LEU A 174 -1.90 11.69 -17.16
CA LEU A 174 -0.74 11.91 -16.30
C LEU A 174 -0.27 13.37 -16.25
N ALA A 175 -1.17 14.31 -16.54
CA ALA A 175 -0.87 15.73 -16.57
C ALA A 175 -0.35 16.24 -15.21
N ALA A 176 -0.89 15.72 -14.10
CA ALA A 176 -0.42 16.06 -12.76
C ALA A 176 1.04 15.63 -12.54
N HIS A 177 1.41 14.42 -12.96
CA HIS A 177 2.78 13.90 -12.86
C HIS A 177 3.76 14.75 -13.69
N ALA A 178 3.40 15.05 -14.94
CA ALA A 178 4.20 15.91 -15.82
C ALA A 178 4.43 17.30 -15.20
N ALA A 179 3.37 17.94 -14.72
CA ALA A 179 3.46 19.27 -14.12
C ALA A 179 4.27 19.29 -12.82
N ILE A 180 4.15 18.25 -11.97
CA ILE A 180 4.99 18.09 -10.78
C ILE A 180 6.46 17.94 -11.17
N ALA A 181 6.78 17.10 -12.12
CA ALA A 181 8.14 16.89 -12.61
C ALA A 181 8.76 18.18 -13.19
N GLU A 182 8.00 18.92 -14.02
CA GLU A 182 8.44 20.20 -14.58
C GLU A 182 8.65 21.28 -13.53
N SER A 183 7.89 21.25 -12.43
CA SER A 183 7.99 22.29 -11.38
C SER A 183 9.34 22.29 -10.68
N GLY A 184 10.03 21.13 -10.57
CA GLY A 184 11.29 20.97 -9.87
C GLY A 184 11.26 21.36 -8.38
N THR A 185 10.06 21.40 -7.76
CA THR A 185 9.88 21.90 -6.38
C THR A 185 10.02 20.81 -5.32
N LEU A 186 9.96 19.54 -5.72
CA LEU A 186 10.11 18.39 -4.82
C LEU A 186 11.55 17.90 -4.79
N GLY A 187 12.02 17.49 -3.61
CA GLY A 187 13.33 16.87 -3.42
C GLY A 187 13.44 15.43 -3.93
N GLY A 188 12.31 14.81 -4.29
CA GLY A 188 12.18 13.47 -4.83
C GLY A 188 11.27 13.42 -6.04
N ARG A 189 10.87 12.20 -6.45
CA ARG A 189 10.06 11.94 -7.64
C ARG A 189 8.67 11.43 -7.27
N VAL A 190 7.65 11.87 -8.03
CA VAL A 190 6.31 11.26 -8.04
C VAL A 190 6.17 10.50 -9.34
N VAL A 191 5.90 9.19 -9.27
CA VAL A 191 5.85 8.31 -10.44
C VAL A 191 4.50 7.61 -10.54
N PRO A 192 3.92 7.50 -11.74
CA PRO A 192 2.65 6.81 -11.90
C PRO A 192 2.83 5.28 -11.83
N THR A 193 1.77 4.57 -11.40
CA THR A 193 1.67 3.12 -11.49
C THR A 193 0.48 2.76 -12.37
N PHE A 194 0.73 1.95 -13.39
CA PHE A 194 -0.31 1.49 -14.31
C PHE A 194 -1.22 0.46 -13.64
N ARG A 195 -2.52 0.76 -13.43
CA ARG A 195 -3.46 -0.16 -12.77
C ARG A 195 -4.64 -0.56 -13.67
N PRO A 196 -4.53 -1.70 -14.38
CA PRO A 196 -5.50 -2.12 -15.37
C PRO A 196 -6.70 -2.94 -14.85
N ASP A 197 -6.93 -3.08 -13.55
CA ASP A 197 -7.93 -3.98 -12.97
C ASP A 197 -9.29 -3.87 -13.65
N ALA A 198 -9.81 -2.65 -13.81
CA ALA A 198 -11.12 -2.39 -14.42
C ALA A 198 -11.17 -2.70 -15.95
N TYR A 199 -10.02 -2.92 -16.55
CA TYR A 199 -9.86 -3.29 -17.96
C TYR A 199 -9.64 -4.80 -18.14
N MET A 200 -9.34 -5.52 -17.07
CA MET A 200 -9.07 -6.97 -17.06
C MET A 200 -10.23 -7.78 -16.46
N ASP A 201 -11.07 -7.15 -15.64
CA ASP A 201 -12.19 -7.81 -14.98
C ASP A 201 -13.52 -7.51 -15.70
N PRO A 202 -14.12 -8.48 -16.44
CA PRO A 202 -15.39 -8.29 -17.11
C PRO A 202 -16.57 -8.00 -16.19
N THR A 203 -16.42 -8.26 -14.87
CA THR A 203 -17.44 -7.95 -13.86
C THR A 203 -17.40 -6.49 -13.38
N ALA A 204 -16.33 -5.76 -13.74
CA ALA A 204 -16.21 -4.36 -13.40
C ALA A 204 -17.27 -3.51 -14.08
N ARG A 205 -17.93 -2.65 -13.29
CA ARG A 205 -18.99 -1.78 -13.82
C ARG A 205 -18.49 -0.93 -14.99
N GLY A 206 -19.17 -0.97 -16.12
CA GLY A 206 -18.80 -0.20 -17.31
C GLY A 206 -17.64 -0.80 -18.12
N PHE A 207 -17.38 -2.11 -18.00
CA PHE A 207 -16.29 -2.78 -18.75
C PHE A 207 -16.36 -2.52 -20.26
N ALA A 208 -17.53 -2.74 -20.90
CA ALA A 208 -17.71 -2.53 -22.35
C ALA A 208 -17.45 -1.06 -22.76
N GLU A 209 -17.88 -0.09 -21.95
CA GLU A 209 -17.63 1.33 -22.20
C GLU A 209 -16.13 1.66 -22.13
N ARG A 210 -15.42 1.08 -21.15
CA ARG A 210 -13.96 1.23 -21.06
C ARG A 210 -13.26 0.64 -22.28
N MET A 211 -13.71 -0.52 -22.76
CA MET A 211 -13.15 -1.10 -24.00
C MET A 211 -13.35 -0.15 -25.18
N GLY A 212 -14.55 0.44 -25.34
CA GLY A 212 -14.80 1.45 -26.37
C GLY A 212 -13.87 2.67 -26.27
N ARG A 213 -13.58 3.14 -25.06
CA ARG A 213 -12.62 4.25 -24.85
C ARG A 213 -11.17 3.83 -25.12
N LEU A 214 -10.81 2.59 -24.83
CA LEU A 214 -9.44 2.09 -24.99
C LEU A 214 -9.10 1.79 -26.44
N VAL A 215 -10.00 1.13 -27.20
CA VAL A 215 -9.73 0.60 -28.55
C VAL A 215 -10.56 1.25 -29.66
N GLY A 216 -11.44 2.19 -29.33
CA GLY A 216 -12.35 2.83 -30.31
C GLY A 216 -13.31 1.83 -30.92
N ASP A 217 -13.45 1.87 -32.26
CA ASP A 217 -14.38 1.02 -32.99
C ASP A 217 -13.97 -0.47 -33.09
N ARG A 218 -12.77 -0.83 -32.59
CA ARG A 218 -12.24 -2.21 -32.61
C ARG A 218 -12.54 -3.00 -31.32
N THR A 219 -13.71 -2.79 -30.72
CA THR A 219 -14.08 -3.35 -29.40
C THR A 219 -14.19 -4.87 -29.35
N ASP A 220 -14.37 -5.56 -30.49
CA ASP A 220 -14.43 -7.01 -30.60
C ASP A 220 -13.09 -7.67 -30.96
N ASP A 221 -12.05 -6.88 -31.20
CA ASP A 221 -10.72 -7.31 -31.59
C ASP A 221 -9.79 -7.44 -30.38
N PHE A 222 -9.51 -8.67 -30.00
CA PHE A 222 -8.64 -8.98 -28.87
C PHE A 222 -7.18 -8.55 -29.09
N ASP A 223 -6.69 -8.59 -30.34
CA ASP A 223 -5.34 -8.12 -30.65
C ASP A 223 -5.26 -6.60 -30.49
N ALA A 224 -6.27 -5.87 -30.96
CA ALA A 224 -6.36 -4.43 -30.75
C ALA A 224 -6.39 -4.05 -29.26
N TYR A 225 -7.13 -4.80 -28.45
CA TYR A 225 -7.15 -4.59 -27.01
C TYR A 225 -5.77 -4.76 -26.36
N LEU A 226 -5.03 -5.82 -26.69
CA LEU A 226 -3.68 -6.02 -26.16
C LEU A 226 -2.68 -4.97 -26.68
N GLU A 227 -2.78 -4.59 -27.96
CA GLU A 227 -1.98 -3.49 -28.54
C GLU A 227 -2.24 -2.17 -27.81
N ALA A 228 -3.49 -1.85 -27.52
CA ALA A 228 -3.85 -0.64 -26.80
C ALA A 228 -3.31 -0.62 -25.36
N LEU A 229 -3.38 -1.76 -24.66
CA LEU A 229 -2.76 -1.87 -23.33
C LEU A 229 -1.24 -1.66 -23.40
N ARG A 230 -0.55 -2.27 -24.37
CA ARG A 230 0.90 -2.04 -24.58
C ARG A 230 1.21 -0.57 -24.87
N ALA A 231 0.42 0.07 -25.71
CA ALA A 231 0.60 1.49 -26.02
C ALA A 231 0.41 2.39 -24.78
N ARG A 232 -0.59 2.07 -23.94
CA ARG A 232 -0.78 2.81 -22.68
C ARG A 232 0.34 2.56 -21.67
N ARG A 233 0.85 1.33 -21.56
CA ARG A 233 2.03 1.02 -20.74
C ARG A 233 3.26 1.81 -21.20
N ALA A 234 3.52 1.87 -22.51
CA ALA A 234 4.61 2.68 -23.06
C ALA A 234 4.45 4.16 -22.70
N TYR A 235 3.23 4.69 -22.81
CA TYR A 235 2.93 6.07 -22.37
C TYR A 235 3.24 6.30 -20.87
N PHE A 236 2.88 5.35 -20.02
CA PHE A 236 3.20 5.44 -18.59
C PHE A 236 4.72 5.39 -18.33
N ILE A 237 5.45 4.54 -19.05
CA ILE A 237 6.93 4.47 -18.99
C ILE A 237 7.56 5.81 -19.38
N GLU A 238 7.07 6.46 -20.43
CA GLU A 238 7.51 7.80 -20.85
C GLU A 238 7.29 8.86 -19.75
N HIS A 239 6.31 8.64 -18.86
CA HIS A 239 6.01 9.48 -17.70
C HIS A 239 6.65 8.99 -16.40
N GLY A 240 7.59 8.02 -16.49
CA GLY A 240 8.39 7.57 -15.36
C GLY A 240 7.82 6.40 -14.56
N ALA A 241 6.77 5.72 -15.05
CA ALA A 241 6.26 4.50 -14.42
C ALA A 241 7.34 3.42 -14.35
N VAL A 242 7.40 2.72 -13.23
CA VAL A 242 8.31 1.61 -12.98
C VAL A 242 7.56 0.30 -12.71
N SER A 243 6.28 0.38 -12.41
CA SER A 243 5.46 -0.78 -12.03
C SER A 243 4.06 -0.74 -12.63
N VAL A 244 3.46 -1.91 -12.66
CA VAL A 244 2.05 -2.17 -12.95
C VAL A 244 1.46 -2.92 -11.76
N ASP A 245 0.29 -2.48 -11.29
CA ASP A 245 -0.36 -3.06 -10.12
C ASP A 245 -1.67 -3.76 -10.45
N HIS A 246 -1.93 -4.88 -9.76
CA HIS A 246 -3.10 -5.72 -9.97
C HIS A 246 -3.77 -6.05 -8.64
N GLY A 247 -4.95 -5.49 -8.40
CA GLY A 247 -5.80 -5.84 -7.27
C GLY A 247 -6.82 -6.90 -7.68
N VAL A 248 -6.53 -8.17 -7.41
CA VAL A 248 -7.37 -9.30 -7.84
C VAL A 248 -7.96 -10.06 -6.67
N ARG A 249 -9.13 -10.66 -6.86
CA ARG A 249 -9.76 -11.48 -5.82
C ARG A 249 -9.04 -12.81 -5.60
N SER A 250 -8.45 -13.37 -6.66
CA SER A 250 -7.77 -14.68 -6.64
C SER A 250 -6.46 -14.59 -7.40
N MET A 251 -5.47 -15.37 -6.94
CA MET A 251 -4.17 -15.51 -7.62
C MET A 251 -4.19 -16.46 -8.80
N ARG A 252 -5.38 -16.94 -9.21
CA ARG A 252 -5.53 -17.84 -10.35
C ARG A 252 -4.98 -17.21 -11.62
N THR A 253 -4.09 -17.95 -12.30
CA THR A 253 -3.57 -17.62 -13.64
C THR A 253 -3.91 -18.72 -14.63
N LEU A 254 -4.08 -18.38 -15.89
CA LEU A 254 -4.32 -19.31 -16.98
C LEU A 254 -3.51 -18.85 -18.22
N ASP A 255 -3.06 -19.83 -18.99
CA ASP A 255 -2.47 -19.60 -20.32
C ASP A 255 -3.39 -20.24 -21.37
N LEU A 256 -4.42 -19.47 -21.78
CA LEU A 256 -5.41 -19.94 -22.76
C LEU A 256 -4.87 -19.87 -24.19
N PRO A 257 -5.29 -20.77 -25.08
CA PRO A 257 -5.09 -20.60 -26.52
C PRO A 257 -5.63 -19.25 -27.00
N ARG A 258 -4.96 -18.63 -27.96
CA ARG A 258 -5.29 -17.29 -28.46
C ARG A 258 -6.74 -17.13 -28.93
N ASP A 259 -7.25 -18.12 -29.63
CA ASP A 259 -8.63 -18.15 -30.15
C ASP A 259 -9.66 -18.27 -29.03
N GLU A 260 -9.36 -19.03 -27.96
CA GLU A 260 -10.22 -19.15 -26.79
C GLU A 260 -10.24 -17.82 -26.01
N ALA A 261 -9.09 -17.20 -25.77
CA ALA A 261 -9.00 -15.90 -25.12
C ALA A 261 -9.76 -14.82 -25.90
N ALA A 262 -9.61 -14.79 -27.23
CA ALA A 262 -10.32 -13.87 -28.12
C ALA A 262 -11.85 -14.10 -28.10
N ALA A 263 -12.28 -15.36 -28.00
CA ALA A 263 -13.71 -15.68 -27.89
C ALA A 263 -14.29 -15.21 -26.54
N LEU A 264 -13.55 -15.41 -25.44
CA LEU A 264 -13.95 -14.88 -24.13
C LEU A 264 -13.99 -13.36 -24.12
N TYR A 265 -13.00 -12.68 -24.70
CA TYR A 265 -12.96 -11.22 -24.78
C TYR A 265 -14.20 -10.64 -25.48
N ARG A 266 -14.54 -11.14 -26.69
CA ARG A 266 -15.72 -10.68 -27.42
C ARG A 266 -17.01 -10.83 -26.59
N ARG A 267 -17.16 -11.97 -25.90
CA ARG A 267 -18.29 -12.21 -25.01
C ARG A 267 -18.26 -11.35 -23.75
N ALA A 268 -17.06 -11.01 -23.24
CA ALA A 268 -16.90 -10.08 -22.13
C ALA A 268 -17.43 -8.69 -22.51
N VAL A 269 -17.04 -8.19 -23.69
CA VAL A 269 -17.53 -6.89 -24.19
C VAL A 269 -19.06 -6.91 -24.42
N ALA A 270 -19.61 -8.04 -24.89
CA ALA A 270 -21.05 -8.21 -25.05
C ALA A 270 -21.82 -8.40 -23.71
N GLY A 271 -21.13 -8.57 -22.59
CA GLY A 271 -21.76 -8.83 -21.29
C GLY A 271 -22.35 -10.23 -21.14
N GLU A 272 -21.83 -11.21 -21.89
CA GLU A 272 -22.37 -12.56 -22.04
C GLU A 272 -21.59 -13.65 -21.29
N LEU A 273 -20.63 -13.27 -20.43
CA LEU A 273 -19.85 -14.23 -19.67
C LEU A 273 -20.57 -14.69 -18.41
N SER A 274 -20.46 -16.00 -18.10
CA SER A 274 -20.73 -16.48 -16.74
C SER A 274 -19.66 -16.02 -15.76
N ALA A 275 -19.92 -16.13 -14.46
CA ALA A 275 -18.93 -15.79 -13.43
C ALA A 275 -17.61 -16.58 -13.58
N ASP A 276 -17.71 -17.89 -13.89
CA ASP A 276 -16.52 -18.73 -14.11
C ASP A 276 -15.73 -18.32 -15.36
N GLN A 277 -16.40 -17.90 -16.41
CA GLN A 277 -15.76 -17.42 -17.64
C GLN A 277 -15.12 -16.05 -17.43
N SER A 278 -15.75 -15.15 -16.67
CA SER A 278 -15.16 -13.88 -16.27
C SER A 278 -13.88 -14.10 -15.45
N ALA A 279 -13.93 -15.01 -14.48
CA ALA A 279 -12.76 -15.37 -13.69
C ALA A 279 -11.66 -16.03 -14.55
N ALA A 280 -12.00 -16.83 -15.55
CA ALA A 280 -11.05 -17.43 -16.47
C ALA A 280 -10.39 -16.37 -17.37
N PHE A 281 -11.15 -15.40 -17.86
CA PHE A 281 -10.61 -14.29 -18.63
C PHE A 281 -9.62 -13.44 -17.81
N THR A 282 -10.01 -13.03 -16.59
CA THR A 282 -9.14 -12.27 -15.67
C THR A 282 -7.85 -13.06 -15.37
N ALA A 283 -7.97 -14.36 -15.14
CA ALA A 283 -6.82 -15.24 -14.88
C ALA A 283 -5.86 -15.34 -16.08
N HIS A 284 -6.38 -15.35 -17.31
CA HIS A 284 -5.57 -15.30 -18.52
C HIS A 284 -4.90 -13.93 -18.68
N MET A 285 -5.62 -12.86 -18.43
CA MET A 285 -5.07 -11.50 -18.52
C MET A 285 -3.91 -11.25 -17.55
N LEU A 286 -3.88 -11.88 -16.36
CA LEU A 286 -2.70 -11.83 -15.48
C LEU A 286 -1.45 -12.43 -16.16
N THR A 287 -1.60 -13.50 -16.91
CA THR A 287 -0.49 -14.09 -17.67
C THR A 287 -0.06 -13.20 -18.84
N GLU A 288 -1.00 -12.57 -19.54
CA GLU A 288 -0.70 -11.57 -20.59
C GLU A 288 0.02 -10.34 -20.02
N MET A 289 -0.41 -9.82 -18.83
CA MET A 289 0.27 -8.72 -18.15
C MET A 289 1.70 -9.09 -17.74
N ALA A 290 1.93 -10.32 -17.27
CA ALA A 290 3.28 -10.81 -16.98
C ALA A 290 4.15 -10.84 -18.26
N GLY A 291 3.59 -11.31 -19.37
CA GLY A 291 4.27 -11.26 -20.69
C GLY A 291 4.63 -9.86 -21.11
N MET A 292 3.71 -8.90 -20.96
CA MET A 292 4.00 -7.49 -21.23
C MET A 292 5.12 -6.95 -20.32
N SER A 293 5.14 -7.34 -19.05
CA SER A 293 6.19 -6.93 -18.09
C SER A 293 7.56 -7.56 -18.40
N VAL A 294 7.60 -8.73 -19.03
CA VAL A 294 8.84 -9.30 -19.58
C VAL A 294 9.33 -8.44 -20.76
N ASP A 295 8.41 -7.98 -21.62
CA ASP A 295 8.74 -7.23 -22.83
C ASP A 295 9.17 -5.78 -22.53
N ASP A 296 8.48 -5.07 -21.63
CA ASP A 296 8.66 -3.65 -21.38
C ASP A 296 9.42 -3.30 -20.09
N GLY A 297 9.64 -4.30 -19.23
CA GLY A 297 10.43 -4.15 -18.01
C GLY A 297 9.69 -3.59 -16.81
N LEU A 298 8.40 -3.23 -16.89
CA LEU A 298 7.63 -2.80 -15.70
C LEU A 298 7.55 -3.93 -14.67
N VAL A 299 7.76 -3.57 -13.40
CA VAL A 299 7.62 -4.51 -12.29
C VAL A 299 6.15 -4.85 -12.09
N MET A 300 5.82 -6.13 -12.11
CA MET A 300 4.44 -6.58 -11.87
C MET A 300 4.20 -6.76 -10.37
N THR A 301 3.29 -5.99 -9.80
CA THR A 301 2.80 -6.19 -8.43
C THR A 301 1.40 -6.79 -8.45
N VAL A 302 1.11 -7.67 -7.48
CA VAL A 302 -0.21 -8.30 -7.35
C VAL A 302 -0.66 -8.29 -5.90
N HIS A 303 -1.85 -7.72 -5.66
CA HIS A 303 -2.51 -7.59 -4.36
C HIS A 303 -3.80 -8.44 -4.31
N PRO A 304 -3.71 -9.73 -4.01
CA PRO A 304 -4.86 -10.63 -4.03
C PRO A 304 -5.53 -10.75 -2.67
N GLY A 305 -6.74 -11.33 -2.66
CA GLY A 305 -7.33 -11.88 -1.44
C GLY A 305 -8.23 -10.93 -0.67
N VAL A 306 -8.82 -9.94 -1.34
CA VAL A 306 -9.80 -9.05 -0.71
C VAL A 306 -11.20 -9.33 -1.24
N PHE A 307 -12.16 -9.54 -0.33
CA PHE A 307 -13.57 -9.44 -0.64
C PHE A 307 -13.96 -7.96 -0.51
N ARG A 308 -13.90 -7.27 -1.65
CA ARG A 308 -14.25 -5.85 -1.73
C ARG A 308 -15.74 -5.66 -1.46
N ASN A 309 -16.07 -4.54 -0.78
CA ASN A 309 -17.46 -4.12 -0.56
C ASN A 309 -18.32 -5.20 0.12
N HIS A 310 -17.81 -5.82 1.19
CA HIS A 310 -18.46 -6.94 1.90
C HIS A 310 -19.87 -6.56 2.40
N ASP A 311 -20.07 -5.32 2.86
CA ASP A 311 -21.39 -4.78 3.18
C ASP A 311 -21.95 -3.99 1.99
N SER A 312 -22.89 -4.62 1.28
CA SER A 312 -23.51 -4.04 0.10
C SER A 312 -24.36 -2.79 0.38
N ALA A 313 -24.93 -2.67 1.57
CA ALA A 313 -25.74 -1.51 1.95
C ALA A 313 -24.84 -0.29 2.19
N THR A 314 -23.74 -0.46 2.89
CA THR A 314 -22.72 0.57 3.07
C THR A 314 -22.13 0.99 1.72
N HIS A 315 -21.76 0.03 0.86
CA HIS A 315 -21.25 0.33 -0.48
C HIS A 315 -22.25 1.13 -1.33
N ALA A 316 -23.53 0.76 -1.31
CA ALA A 316 -24.56 1.47 -2.08
C ALA A 316 -24.72 2.94 -1.64
N ARG A 317 -24.49 3.23 -0.36
CA ARG A 317 -24.71 4.56 0.22
C ARG A 317 -23.47 5.44 0.27
N TYR A 318 -22.33 4.87 0.61
CA TYR A 318 -21.09 5.60 0.90
C TYR A 318 -19.94 5.28 -0.07
N GLY A 319 -20.11 4.30 -0.94
CA GLY A 319 -19.11 3.91 -1.93
C GLY A 319 -18.09 2.90 -1.43
N ALA A 320 -17.06 2.69 -2.22
CA ALA A 320 -15.91 1.83 -1.90
C ALA A 320 -14.97 2.49 -0.88
N ASP A 321 -14.02 1.71 -0.36
CA ASP A 321 -12.91 2.17 0.48
C ASP A 321 -13.32 2.87 1.80
N THR A 322 -14.47 2.50 2.33
CA THR A 322 -14.99 3.04 3.61
C THR A 322 -14.80 2.09 4.81
N GLY A 323 -13.96 1.04 4.65
CA GLY A 323 -13.55 0.15 5.74
C GLY A 323 -14.31 -1.17 5.84
N HIS A 324 -15.15 -1.51 4.87
CA HIS A 324 -15.95 -2.74 4.84
C HIS A 324 -15.42 -3.81 3.88
N ASP A 325 -14.14 -3.75 3.54
CA ASP A 325 -13.43 -4.79 2.80
C ASP A 325 -12.86 -5.83 3.77
N ILE A 326 -12.99 -7.11 3.45
CA ILE A 326 -12.61 -8.21 4.35
C ILE A 326 -11.63 -9.16 3.63
N PRO A 327 -10.54 -9.60 4.30
CA PRO A 327 -9.63 -10.60 3.75
C PRO A 327 -10.32 -11.94 3.47
N ILE A 328 -9.85 -12.63 2.42
CA ILE A 328 -10.18 -14.02 2.13
C ILE A 328 -8.89 -14.83 1.94
N GLY A 329 -8.97 -16.15 2.13
CA GLY A 329 -7.83 -17.04 1.90
C GLY A 329 -7.36 -17.00 0.45
N VAL A 330 -6.04 -17.04 0.26
CA VAL A 330 -5.39 -17.04 -1.06
C VAL A 330 -4.53 -18.29 -1.21
N GLU A 331 -4.51 -18.86 -2.40
CA GLU A 331 -3.62 -19.95 -2.79
C GLU A 331 -2.74 -19.48 -3.94
N TYR A 332 -1.42 -19.55 -3.77
CA TYR A 332 -0.43 -19.10 -4.75
C TYR A 332 0.19 -20.24 -5.52
N THR A 333 0.51 -21.35 -4.88
CA THR A 333 1.37 -22.40 -5.42
C THR A 333 0.82 -23.03 -6.69
N VAL A 334 -0.44 -23.44 -6.68
CA VAL A 334 -1.10 -24.05 -7.85
C VAL A 334 -1.58 -22.95 -8.81
N ASN A 335 -2.11 -21.87 -8.25
CA ASN A 335 -2.73 -20.82 -9.02
C ASN A 335 -1.73 -20.01 -9.88
N LEU A 336 -0.51 -19.81 -9.39
CA LEU A 336 0.53 -19.10 -10.15
C LEU A 336 1.28 -19.98 -11.15
N ARG A 337 1.08 -21.30 -11.08
CA ARG A 337 1.86 -22.23 -11.90
C ARG A 337 1.86 -21.92 -13.38
N PRO A 338 0.72 -21.66 -14.06
CA PRO A 338 0.73 -21.32 -15.49
C PRO A 338 1.58 -20.10 -15.82
N LEU A 339 1.48 -19.04 -15.04
CA LEU A 339 2.30 -17.82 -15.21
C LEU A 339 3.79 -18.09 -15.00
N LEU A 340 4.12 -18.81 -13.91
CA LEU A 340 5.52 -19.05 -13.53
C LEU A 340 6.20 -20.09 -14.45
N GLU A 341 5.49 -21.07 -15.00
CA GLU A 341 6.01 -21.98 -16.02
C GLU A 341 6.43 -21.20 -17.28
N ARG A 342 5.67 -20.17 -17.65
CA ARG A 342 5.94 -19.35 -18.82
C ARG A 342 6.97 -18.25 -18.58
N HIS A 343 6.91 -17.56 -17.45
CA HIS A 343 7.67 -16.32 -17.21
C HIS A 343 8.55 -16.33 -15.96
N GLY A 344 8.43 -17.33 -15.07
CA GLY A 344 9.09 -17.34 -13.76
C GLY A 344 10.62 -17.31 -13.78
N SER A 345 11.24 -17.68 -14.90
CA SER A 345 12.68 -17.62 -15.10
C SER A 345 13.10 -16.60 -16.18
N ALA A 346 12.18 -15.74 -16.63
CA ALA A 346 12.51 -14.72 -17.60
C ALA A 346 13.48 -13.68 -17.01
N GLU A 347 14.54 -13.36 -17.75
CA GLU A 347 15.54 -12.40 -17.31
C GLU A 347 14.90 -11.00 -17.21
N GLY A 348 15.21 -10.30 -16.10
CA GLY A 348 14.71 -8.96 -15.87
C GLY A 348 13.23 -8.87 -15.49
N PHE A 349 12.46 -9.96 -15.51
CA PHE A 349 11.09 -9.95 -14.99
C PHE A 349 11.08 -9.91 -13.47
N HIS A 350 10.32 -8.99 -12.87
CA HIS A 350 10.08 -8.91 -11.44
C HIS A 350 8.59 -9.02 -11.15
N LEU A 351 8.22 -10.02 -10.36
CA LEU A 351 6.87 -10.26 -9.87
C LEU A 351 6.88 -10.13 -8.34
N VAL A 352 6.23 -9.09 -7.83
CA VAL A 352 6.11 -8.84 -6.39
C VAL A 352 4.74 -9.34 -5.92
N LEU A 353 4.74 -10.34 -5.06
CA LEU A 353 3.55 -10.98 -4.53
C LEU A 353 3.24 -10.44 -3.14
N PHE A 354 2.15 -9.69 -3.02
CA PHE A 354 1.62 -9.26 -1.74
C PHE A 354 0.64 -10.28 -1.17
N THR A 355 0.42 -10.25 0.13
CA THR A 355 -0.60 -11.07 0.80
C THR A 355 -1.14 -10.38 2.04
N ILE A 356 -2.41 -10.64 2.33
CA ILE A 356 -3.09 -10.33 3.59
C ILE A 356 -3.42 -11.59 4.38
N ASP A 357 -2.85 -12.72 3.99
CA ASP A 357 -3.01 -14.03 4.62
C ASP A 357 -1.67 -14.53 5.16
N GLU A 358 -1.47 -14.42 6.48
CA GLU A 358 -0.23 -14.86 7.15
C GLU A 358 0.08 -16.35 6.93
N THR A 359 -0.94 -17.18 6.68
CA THR A 359 -0.75 -18.63 6.49
C THR A 359 0.04 -18.97 5.22
N THR A 360 0.17 -18.00 4.29
CA THR A 360 0.88 -18.15 3.03
C THR A 360 2.39 -17.83 3.13
N PHE A 361 2.84 -17.15 4.18
CA PHE A 361 4.21 -16.67 4.30
C PHE A 361 5.26 -17.74 4.11
N SER A 362 5.27 -18.76 4.98
CA SER A 362 6.25 -19.85 4.95
C SER A 362 5.84 -21.00 4.03
N ARG A 363 4.52 -21.20 3.85
CA ARG A 363 3.99 -22.32 3.07
C ARG A 363 4.14 -22.11 1.56
N GLU A 364 3.98 -20.88 1.06
CA GLU A 364 3.88 -20.61 -0.37
C GLU A 364 4.84 -19.52 -0.83
N LEU A 365 4.75 -18.31 -0.27
CA LEU A 365 5.51 -17.16 -0.77
C LEU A 365 7.02 -17.33 -0.62
N ALA A 366 7.48 -17.77 0.55
CA ALA A 366 8.91 -17.96 0.78
C ALA A 366 9.51 -19.07 -0.11
N PRO A 367 8.89 -20.25 -0.27
CA PRO A 367 9.36 -21.26 -1.24
C PRO A 367 9.36 -20.76 -2.69
N LEU A 368 8.32 -20.06 -3.13
CA LEU A 368 8.25 -19.48 -4.48
C LEU A 368 9.37 -18.47 -4.74
N ALA A 369 9.57 -17.52 -3.83
CA ALA A 369 10.63 -16.54 -3.93
C ALA A 369 12.04 -17.12 -3.74
N GLY A 370 12.16 -18.21 -3.00
CA GLY A 370 13.40 -18.94 -2.82
C GLY A 370 13.81 -19.78 -4.04
N TYR A 371 12.92 -19.98 -5.00
CA TYR A 371 13.18 -20.78 -6.21
C TYR A 371 13.16 -19.94 -7.50
N TYR A 372 12.09 -19.14 -7.73
CA TYR A 372 11.97 -18.37 -8.97
C TYR A 372 12.75 -17.07 -8.88
N PRO A 373 13.69 -16.79 -9.82
CA PRO A 373 14.47 -15.54 -9.80
C PRO A 373 13.62 -14.29 -9.97
N SER A 374 12.48 -14.38 -10.66
CA SER A 374 11.56 -13.28 -10.87
C SER A 374 10.70 -12.93 -9.65
N VAL A 375 10.48 -13.86 -8.70
CA VAL A 375 9.52 -13.71 -7.61
C VAL A 375 10.14 -13.00 -6.41
N PHE A 376 9.51 -11.93 -5.95
CA PHE A 376 9.83 -11.21 -4.71
C PHE A 376 8.61 -11.19 -3.79
N ILE A 377 8.84 -11.22 -2.48
CA ILE A 377 7.77 -11.19 -1.50
C ILE A 377 7.48 -9.73 -1.16
N GLY A 378 6.25 -9.29 -1.44
CA GLY A 378 5.75 -7.98 -1.04
C GLY A 378 5.76 -7.78 0.48
N ALA A 379 5.85 -6.55 0.94
CA ALA A 379 5.69 -6.24 2.37
C ALA A 379 4.32 -6.72 2.87
N PRO A 380 4.18 -7.05 4.17
CA PRO A 380 2.86 -7.25 4.76
C PRO A 380 1.96 -6.06 4.46
N TRP A 381 0.78 -6.36 3.94
CA TRP A 381 -0.12 -5.37 3.38
C TRP A 381 -1.46 -5.45 4.08
N TRP A 382 -2.13 -4.32 4.22
CA TRP A 382 -3.46 -4.18 4.82
C TRP A 382 -3.71 -5.17 5.98
N PHE A 383 -4.39 -4.82 7.02
CA PHE A 383 -4.62 -5.63 8.23
C PHE A 383 -3.38 -6.28 8.88
N ILE A 384 -2.35 -6.68 8.12
CA ILE A 384 -1.10 -7.30 8.59
C ILE A 384 0.14 -6.42 8.40
N ASP A 385 -0.05 -5.14 8.07
CA ASP A 385 0.95 -4.07 8.11
C ASP A 385 1.15 -3.52 9.54
N ALA A 386 1.05 -4.40 10.52
CA ALA A 386 1.10 -4.14 11.96
C ALA A 386 2.40 -4.70 12.56
N PRO A 387 2.94 -4.12 13.67
CA PRO A 387 4.25 -4.49 14.21
C PRO A 387 4.47 -5.99 14.39
N ASP A 388 3.55 -6.66 15.06
CA ASP A 388 3.67 -8.09 15.35
C ASP A 388 3.55 -8.98 14.09
N ALA A 389 2.68 -8.60 13.15
CA ALA A 389 2.54 -9.33 11.90
C ALA A 389 3.78 -9.17 11.02
N VAL A 390 4.40 -7.97 10.99
CA VAL A 390 5.67 -7.74 10.27
C VAL A 390 6.79 -8.56 10.90
N GLN A 391 6.86 -8.70 12.22
CA GLN A 391 7.84 -9.60 12.88
C GLN A 391 7.64 -11.06 12.48
N ARG A 392 6.39 -11.56 12.51
CA ARG A 392 6.07 -12.93 12.07
C ARG A 392 6.40 -13.14 10.61
N PHE A 393 6.10 -12.16 9.75
CA PHE A 393 6.47 -12.17 8.35
C PHE A 393 7.99 -12.35 8.15
N ARG A 394 8.80 -11.52 8.81
CA ARG A 394 10.27 -11.63 8.72
C ARG A 394 10.77 -13.00 9.16
N ALA A 395 10.24 -13.54 10.26
CA ALA A 395 10.60 -14.86 10.73
C ALA A 395 10.22 -15.96 9.73
N ALA A 396 8.99 -15.90 9.20
CA ALA A 396 8.45 -16.93 8.32
C ALA A 396 9.09 -16.94 6.92
N THR A 397 9.50 -15.79 6.41
CA THR A 397 10.03 -15.67 5.04
C THR A 397 11.55 -15.82 4.96
N THR A 398 12.29 -15.27 5.93
CA THR A 398 13.75 -15.24 5.90
C THR A 398 14.37 -16.64 5.94
N GLU A 399 13.79 -17.57 6.70
CA GLU A 399 14.37 -18.91 6.86
C GLU A 399 14.40 -19.74 5.56
N THR A 400 13.53 -19.41 4.61
CA THR A 400 13.46 -20.13 3.31
C THR A 400 13.95 -19.27 2.15
N ALA A 401 13.57 -17.98 2.09
CA ALA A 401 13.92 -17.10 0.98
C ALA A 401 15.13 -16.21 1.23
N GLY A 402 15.55 -16.05 2.49
CA GLY A 402 16.62 -15.11 2.87
C GLY A 402 16.16 -13.66 2.92
N LEU A 403 17.06 -12.77 3.35
CA LEU A 403 16.76 -11.34 3.56
C LEU A 403 16.63 -10.53 2.26
N THR A 404 17.09 -11.06 1.13
CA THR A 404 17.17 -10.33 -0.15
C THR A 404 16.04 -10.63 -1.13
N ARG A 405 15.05 -11.43 -0.74
CA ARG A 405 13.92 -11.82 -1.61
C ARG A 405 12.63 -11.06 -1.29
N GLY A 406 12.66 -10.10 -0.36
CA GLY A 406 11.55 -9.18 -0.12
C GLY A 406 11.59 -7.96 -1.02
N SER A 407 10.47 -7.23 -1.11
CA SER A 407 10.35 -5.97 -1.85
C SER A 407 11.01 -4.76 -1.14
N GLY A 408 11.44 -4.90 0.10
CA GLY A 408 11.57 -3.79 1.05
C GLY A 408 10.22 -3.47 1.67
N PHE A 409 10.17 -2.45 2.53
CA PHE A 409 8.90 -1.98 3.10
C PHE A 409 8.15 -1.11 2.10
N ILE A 410 6.83 -1.22 2.12
CA ILE A 410 5.91 -0.45 1.29
C ILE A 410 4.79 0.02 2.20
N ASP A 411 4.54 1.32 2.23
CA ASP A 411 3.52 1.91 3.09
C ASP A 411 2.09 1.70 2.59
N ASP A 412 1.90 1.56 1.29
CA ASP A 412 0.63 1.30 0.60
C ASP A 412 -0.54 2.10 1.20
N THR A 413 -0.35 3.40 1.30
CA THR A 413 -1.31 4.28 1.96
C THR A 413 -1.82 5.40 1.08
N ARG A 414 -3.05 5.85 1.36
CA ARG A 414 -3.61 7.12 0.86
C ARG A 414 -3.49 8.24 1.91
N ALA A 415 -3.20 7.87 3.16
CA ALA A 415 -3.03 8.81 4.27
C ALA A 415 -1.60 9.37 4.26
N PHE A 416 -1.38 10.45 3.50
CA PHE A 416 -0.06 11.03 3.23
C PHE A 416 0.77 11.29 4.51
N LEU A 417 0.15 11.76 5.58
CA LEU A 417 0.85 12.04 6.83
C LEU A 417 1.31 10.79 7.58
N SER A 418 0.71 9.63 7.30
CA SER A 418 1.09 8.37 7.95
C SER A 418 2.36 7.74 7.37
N ILE A 419 2.82 8.18 6.19
CA ILE A 419 4.00 7.62 5.51
C ILE A 419 5.23 7.54 6.42
N PRO A 420 5.67 8.63 7.10
CA PRO A 420 6.82 8.57 8.00
C PRO A 420 6.63 7.60 9.16
N ALA A 421 5.44 7.58 9.76
CA ALA A 421 5.12 6.70 10.88
C ALA A 421 5.18 5.20 10.49
N ARG A 422 4.70 4.87 9.30
CA ARG A 422 4.74 3.50 8.75
C ARG A 422 6.18 3.06 8.46
N HIS A 423 6.99 3.93 7.85
CA HIS A 423 8.40 3.66 7.60
C HIS A 423 9.22 3.55 8.89
N ASP A 424 9.00 4.42 9.89
CA ASP A 424 9.63 4.32 11.22
C ASP A 424 9.29 2.99 11.90
N MET A 425 8.01 2.59 11.88
CA MET A 425 7.56 1.30 12.40
C MET A 425 8.33 0.13 11.75
N SER A 426 8.41 0.11 10.43
CA SER A 426 9.12 -0.97 9.72
C SER A 426 10.61 -1.01 10.06
N ARG A 427 11.29 0.15 10.07
CA ARG A 427 12.72 0.26 10.42
C ARG A 427 13.00 -0.27 11.83
N ARG A 428 12.14 0.02 12.79
CA ARG A 428 12.25 -0.48 14.18
C ARG A 428 12.03 -1.97 14.27
N VAL A 429 10.98 -2.48 13.63
CA VAL A 429 10.64 -3.90 13.62
C VAL A 429 11.75 -4.72 12.92
N ASP A 430 12.27 -4.25 11.79
CA ASP A 430 13.36 -4.89 11.08
C ASP A 430 14.66 -4.88 11.90
N SER A 431 14.97 -3.77 12.58
CA SER A 431 16.12 -3.68 13.49
C SER A 431 15.99 -4.65 14.67
N ALA A 432 14.78 -4.77 15.24
CA ALA A 432 14.49 -5.72 16.31
C ALA A 432 14.66 -7.18 15.86
N TYR A 433 14.16 -7.50 14.66
CA TYR A 433 14.30 -8.83 14.07
C TYR A 433 15.78 -9.19 13.82
N LEU A 434 16.54 -8.32 13.19
CA LEU A 434 17.97 -8.54 12.93
C LEU A 434 18.78 -8.63 14.23
N ALA A 435 18.47 -7.80 15.23
CA ALA A 435 19.12 -7.85 16.54
C ALA A 435 18.90 -9.22 17.22
N ARG A 436 17.70 -9.78 17.11
CA ARG A 436 17.42 -11.17 17.58
C ARG A 436 18.33 -12.18 16.91
N LEU A 437 18.47 -12.14 15.57
CA LEU A 437 19.33 -13.07 14.84
C LEU A 437 20.81 -12.93 15.26
N VAL A 438 21.26 -11.71 15.55
CA VAL A 438 22.64 -11.48 16.06
C VAL A 438 22.83 -12.09 17.45
N VAL A 439 21.89 -11.86 18.38
CA VAL A 439 21.97 -12.40 19.76
C VAL A 439 21.91 -13.92 19.76
N GLU A 440 21.11 -14.51 18.89
CA GLU A 440 20.99 -15.96 18.70
C GLU A 440 22.22 -16.59 17.99
N GLY A 441 23.17 -15.79 17.53
CA GLY A 441 24.36 -16.27 16.78
C GLY A 441 24.05 -16.75 15.35
N ARG A 442 22.89 -16.41 14.82
CA ARG A 442 22.43 -16.77 13.46
C ARG A 442 22.89 -15.80 12.38
N LEU A 443 23.26 -14.56 12.76
CA LEU A 443 23.71 -13.52 11.84
C LEU A 443 24.86 -12.74 12.47
N PRO A 444 26.02 -12.56 11.80
CA PRO A 444 27.06 -11.68 12.27
C PRO A 444 26.62 -10.21 12.26
N MET A 445 27.07 -9.41 13.24
CA MET A 445 26.69 -8.00 13.36
C MET A 445 26.98 -7.19 12.07
N ALA A 446 28.13 -7.40 11.44
CA ALA A 446 28.47 -6.74 10.18
C ALA A 446 27.49 -7.10 9.03
N ALA A 447 26.94 -8.32 9.04
CA ALA A 447 25.90 -8.71 8.07
C ALA A 447 24.53 -8.07 8.42
N ALA A 448 24.20 -7.95 9.71
CA ALA A 448 22.97 -7.28 10.15
C ALA A 448 22.95 -5.78 9.75
N ARG A 449 24.09 -5.07 9.91
CA ARG A 449 24.21 -3.66 9.46
C ARG A 449 23.99 -3.53 7.95
N ARG A 450 24.60 -4.38 7.13
CA ARG A 450 24.34 -4.37 5.68
C ARG A 450 22.90 -4.72 5.35
N ALA A 451 22.31 -5.68 6.09
CA ALA A 451 20.95 -6.11 5.87
C ALA A 451 19.92 -5.00 6.15
N ILE A 452 20.07 -4.26 7.27
CA ILE A 452 19.11 -3.19 7.60
C ILE A 452 19.14 -2.07 6.56
N VAL A 453 20.32 -1.65 6.10
CA VAL A 453 20.46 -0.64 5.04
C VAL A 453 19.86 -1.17 3.72
N ASN A 454 20.21 -2.42 3.34
CA ASN A 454 19.67 -3.03 2.13
C ASN A 454 18.13 -3.10 2.16
N MET A 455 17.54 -3.61 3.24
CA MET A 455 16.09 -3.78 3.37
C MET A 455 15.35 -2.44 3.34
N THR A 456 15.97 -1.37 3.85
CA THR A 456 15.34 -0.04 3.96
C THR A 456 15.43 0.75 2.65
N THR A 457 16.56 0.70 1.94
CA THR A 457 16.83 1.60 0.81
C THR A 457 17.16 0.89 -0.49
N GLU A 458 18.11 -0.06 -0.48
CA GLU A 458 18.65 -0.67 -1.69
C GLU A 458 17.68 -1.69 -2.32
N GLN A 459 17.05 -2.50 -1.47
CA GLN A 459 16.14 -3.56 -1.90
C GLN A 459 14.90 -3.02 -2.63
N PRO A 460 14.15 -2.02 -2.09
CA PRO A 460 13.03 -1.45 -2.82
C PRO A 460 13.47 -0.83 -4.15
N ARG A 461 14.61 -0.14 -4.21
CA ARG A 461 15.14 0.40 -5.47
C ARG A 461 15.47 -0.68 -6.48
N LYS A 462 16.15 -1.74 -6.05
CA LYS A 462 16.52 -2.86 -6.91
C LYS A 462 15.29 -3.61 -7.42
N VAL A 463 14.32 -3.90 -6.54
CA VAL A 463 13.12 -4.68 -6.90
C VAL A 463 12.21 -3.90 -7.83
N PHE A 464 12.05 -2.59 -7.59
CA PHE A 464 11.21 -1.71 -8.41
C PHE A 464 11.98 -1.00 -9.52
N LYS A 465 13.29 -1.29 -9.71
CA LYS A 465 14.11 -0.72 -10.80
C LYS A 465 14.14 0.82 -10.81
N LEU A 466 14.21 1.42 -9.60
CA LEU A 466 14.20 2.87 -9.37
C LEU A 466 15.56 3.53 -9.53
#